data_1075d635cc6d564fa5ec646c6596b6d3
#
_entry.id   1075d635cc6d564fa5ec646c6596b6d3
#
_cell.length_a   1.000
_cell.length_b   1.000
_cell.length_c   1.000
_cell.angle_alpha   90.00
_cell.angle_beta   90.00
_cell.angle_gamma   90.00
#
_symmetry.space_group_name_H-M   'P 1'
#
loop_
_entity.id
_entity.type
_entity.pdbx_description
1 polymer ?
#
loop_
_entity_poly.entity_id
_entity_poly.type
_entity_poly.pdbx_seq_one_letter_code
_entity_poly.pdbx_strand_id
1 'polypeptide(L)'
;SHVPMTAGPHQRGFNYFYGILDHLAGHFHYPSESRDVFEYNGYASNPEWKNIKDQVPQTAYSTDLFAARAKQWIVDQRKSARKTGKPFFLYLAFPAPHGNLVVPGVPYPSGGGLKGGLQWVKKEGTESVNTAFDARAEKNKDTYIHPDNSRFPNDVAKRHSTMIRRVDDAVADLIRLLKDLKIDDNTMIVFTSDNGPHNEG
;
A
#
# COMPACT_ATOMS: atom_id res chain seq x y z
N SER A 1 -18.85 0.11 -16.34
CA SER A 1 -19.96 -0.76 -15.89
C SER A 1 -19.90 -0.85 -14.35
N HIS A 2 -20.98 -0.40 -13.71
CA HIS A 2 -21.17 -0.52 -12.29
C HIS A 2 -21.37 -2.00 -11.95
N VAL A 3 -20.43 -2.62 -11.29
CA VAL A 3 -20.67 -3.92 -10.66
C VAL A 3 -21.29 -3.63 -9.30
N PRO A 4 -22.54 -3.99 -9.04
CA PRO A 4 -23.09 -3.88 -7.70
C PRO A 4 -22.32 -4.80 -6.78
N MET A 5 -21.52 -4.23 -5.90
CA MET A 5 -20.74 -5.02 -4.96
C MET A 5 -21.63 -5.42 -3.79
N THR A 6 -22.16 -6.65 -3.84
CA THR A 6 -23.11 -7.22 -2.87
C THR A 6 -22.41 -7.78 -1.67
N ALA A 7 -21.34 -7.49 -1.20
CA ALA A 7 -20.67 -7.89 0.05
C ALA A 7 -19.34 -7.14 0.27
N GLY A 8 -19.26 -5.92 -0.24
CA GLY A 8 -18.05 -5.10 -0.13
C GLY A 8 -17.79 -4.63 1.30
N PRO A 9 -16.58 -4.14 1.56
CA PRO A 9 -16.18 -3.65 2.89
C PRO A 9 -17.13 -2.59 3.48
N HIS A 10 -17.72 -1.72 2.63
CA HIS A 10 -18.68 -0.71 3.08
C HIS A 10 -19.94 -1.30 3.73
N GLN A 11 -20.38 -2.50 3.34
CA GLN A 11 -21.50 -3.23 3.96
C GLN A 11 -21.07 -3.97 5.24
N ARG A 12 -19.79 -3.97 5.55
CA ARG A 12 -19.17 -4.57 6.75
C ARG A 12 -18.70 -3.51 7.76
N GLY A 13 -19.13 -2.26 7.60
CA GLY A 13 -18.85 -1.18 8.54
C GLY A 13 -17.61 -0.33 8.22
N PHE A 14 -16.93 -0.56 7.10
CA PHE A 14 -15.82 0.28 6.68
C PHE A 14 -16.32 1.53 5.95
N ASN A 15 -15.86 2.70 6.39
CA ASN A 15 -16.20 3.98 5.77
C ASN A 15 -15.29 4.34 4.60
N TYR A 16 -14.17 3.66 4.45
CA TYR A 16 -13.20 3.91 3.39
C TYR A 16 -12.60 2.59 2.92
N PHE A 17 -12.37 2.50 1.61
CA PHE A 17 -11.64 1.42 0.99
C PHE A 17 -10.74 1.97 -0.13
N TYR A 18 -9.54 1.46 -0.23
CA TYR A 18 -8.62 1.68 -1.33
C TYR A 18 -7.83 0.41 -1.58
N GLY A 19 -7.90 -0.16 -2.77
CA GLY A 19 -7.19 -1.39 -3.07
C GLY A 19 -7.81 -2.24 -4.18
N ILE A 20 -7.45 -3.50 -4.18
CA ILE A 20 -7.88 -4.52 -5.12
C ILE A 20 -8.94 -5.39 -4.44
N LEU A 21 -10.02 -5.69 -5.15
CA LEU A 21 -11.14 -6.48 -4.63
C LEU A 21 -11.17 -7.91 -5.20
N ASP A 22 -10.61 -8.07 -6.39
CA ASP A 22 -10.54 -9.37 -7.05
C ASP A 22 -9.30 -10.13 -6.58
N HIS A 23 -9.51 -11.38 -6.19
CA HIS A 23 -8.45 -12.27 -5.73
C HIS A 23 -7.32 -12.44 -6.77
N LEU A 24 -7.67 -12.71 -8.03
CA LEU A 24 -6.66 -12.90 -9.08
C LEU A 24 -5.91 -11.60 -9.39
N ALA A 25 -6.60 -10.46 -9.37
CA ALA A 25 -5.96 -9.16 -9.54
C ALA A 25 -5.00 -8.82 -8.41
N GLY A 26 -5.22 -9.36 -7.21
CA GLY A 26 -4.35 -9.19 -6.04
C GLY A 26 -2.96 -9.82 -6.20
N HIS A 27 -2.81 -10.80 -7.09
CA HIS A 27 -1.52 -11.46 -7.38
C HIS A 27 -0.59 -10.61 -8.26
N PHE A 28 -1.09 -9.52 -8.84
CA PHE A 28 -0.29 -8.60 -9.65
C PHE A 28 0.13 -7.39 -8.81
N HIS A 29 1.42 -7.10 -8.82
CA HIS A 29 2.00 -6.07 -7.96
C HIS A 29 2.14 -4.70 -8.64
N TYR A 30 1.63 -4.56 -9.88
CA TYR A 30 1.62 -3.29 -10.62
C TYR A 30 0.27 -3.06 -11.30
N PRO A 31 -0.22 -1.80 -11.39
CA PRO A 31 -1.49 -1.50 -12.04
C PRO A 31 -1.53 -1.91 -13.52
N SER A 32 -0.38 -1.92 -14.22
CA SER A 32 -0.28 -2.39 -15.61
C SER A 32 -0.70 -3.85 -15.79
N GLU A 33 -0.60 -4.65 -14.75
CA GLU A 33 -0.87 -6.08 -14.74
C GLU A 33 -2.16 -6.39 -13.97
N SER A 34 -2.46 -5.58 -12.95
CA SER A 34 -3.73 -5.65 -12.22
C SER A 34 -4.91 -5.23 -13.11
N ARG A 35 -6.02 -5.92 -12.98
CA ARG A 35 -7.23 -5.59 -13.73
C ARG A 35 -7.91 -4.34 -13.21
N ASP A 36 -7.91 -4.15 -11.89
CA ASP A 36 -8.69 -3.11 -11.24
C ASP A 36 -8.01 -2.60 -9.97
N VAL A 37 -8.15 -1.31 -9.72
CA VAL A 37 -7.89 -0.65 -8.44
C VAL A 37 -9.12 0.16 -8.09
N PHE A 38 -9.69 -0.07 -6.91
CA PHE A 38 -10.94 0.55 -6.49
C PHE A 38 -10.73 1.50 -5.32
N GLU A 39 -11.54 2.55 -5.30
CA GLU A 39 -11.71 3.43 -4.15
C GLU A 39 -13.19 3.55 -3.79
N TYR A 40 -13.48 3.55 -2.50
CA TYR A 40 -14.77 3.92 -1.92
C TYR A 40 -14.54 4.91 -0.79
N ASN A 41 -15.22 6.04 -0.82
CA ASN A 41 -15.15 7.06 0.21
C ASN A 41 -16.54 7.33 0.78
N GLY A 42 -16.88 6.67 1.88
CA GLY A 42 -18.15 6.81 2.59
C GLY A 42 -18.29 8.14 3.35
N TYR A 43 -17.24 8.96 3.40
CA TYR A 43 -17.30 10.31 3.96
C TYR A 43 -17.73 11.37 2.93
N ALA A 44 -17.81 11.00 1.66
CA ALA A 44 -18.29 11.87 0.60
C ALA A 44 -19.81 12.09 0.72
N SER A 45 -20.29 13.22 0.21
CA SER A 45 -21.72 13.54 0.19
C SER A 45 -22.54 12.59 -0.71
N ASN A 46 -21.90 11.96 -1.69
CA ASN A 46 -22.46 10.92 -2.53
C ASN A 46 -21.46 9.76 -2.64
N PRO A 47 -21.48 8.80 -1.69
CA PRO A 47 -20.53 7.69 -1.67
C PRO A 47 -20.76 6.76 -2.85
N GLU A 48 -19.72 6.50 -3.63
CA GLU A 48 -19.74 5.56 -4.76
C GLU A 48 -18.44 4.77 -4.86
N TRP A 49 -18.50 3.60 -5.47
CA TRP A 49 -17.33 2.82 -5.86
C TRP A 49 -16.76 3.35 -7.18
N LYS A 50 -15.46 3.63 -7.18
CA LYS A 50 -14.72 4.07 -8.37
C LYS A 50 -13.64 3.08 -8.72
N ASN A 51 -13.60 2.62 -9.96
CA ASN A 51 -12.39 2.02 -10.50
C ASN A 51 -11.44 3.15 -10.89
N ILE A 52 -10.29 3.19 -10.24
CA ILE A 52 -9.29 4.25 -10.41
C ILE A 52 -7.99 3.74 -11.07
N LYS A 53 -8.01 2.54 -11.65
CA LYS A 53 -6.84 1.92 -12.27
C LYS A 53 -6.12 2.87 -13.24
N ASP A 54 -6.87 3.51 -14.12
CA ASP A 54 -6.30 4.41 -15.12
C ASP A 54 -5.82 5.75 -14.55
N GLN A 55 -6.14 6.05 -13.28
CA GLN A 55 -5.68 7.23 -12.56
C GLN A 55 -4.39 6.98 -11.78
N VAL A 56 -3.96 5.71 -11.67
CA VAL A 56 -2.77 5.30 -10.95
C VAL A 56 -1.63 5.03 -11.94
N PRO A 57 -0.43 5.59 -11.75
CA PRO A 57 0.72 5.30 -12.62
C PRO A 57 1.02 3.82 -12.70
N GLN A 58 1.32 3.35 -13.91
CA GLN A 58 1.59 1.93 -14.19
C GLN A 58 2.84 1.39 -13.47
N THR A 59 3.71 2.29 -13.02
CA THR A 59 4.93 2.00 -12.24
C THR A 59 4.72 1.98 -10.73
N ALA A 60 3.48 2.20 -10.26
CA ALA A 60 3.16 2.17 -8.83
C ALA A 60 3.19 0.74 -8.30
N TYR A 61 4.22 0.37 -7.56
CA TYR A 61 4.26 -0.92 -6.87
C TYR A 61 3.13 -0.98 -5.81
N SER A 62 2.28 -1.99 -5.84
CA SER A 62 1.03 -2.02 -5.06
C SER A 62 1.24 -1.93 -3.56
N THR A 63 2.28 -2.57 -3.02
CA THR A 63 2.64 -2.48 -1.60
C THR A 63 2.96 -1.03 -1.21
N ASP A 64 3.74 -0.32 -2.03
CA ASP A 64 4.06 1.09 -1.81
C ASP A 64 2.83 1.97 -1.89
N LEU A 65 2.00 1.72 -2.90
CA LEU A 65 0.77 2.46 -3.14
C LEU A 65 -0.17 2.38 -1.93
N PHE A 66 -0.37 1.16 -1.40
CA PHE A 66 -1.25 0.94 -0.26
C PHE A 66 -0.68 1.52 1.03
N ALA A 67 0.63 1.40 1.25
CA ALA A 67 1.28 2.00 2.41
C ALA A 67 1.22 3.54 2.38
N ALA A 68 1.52 4.16 1.25
CA ALA A 68 1.43 5.62 1.10
C ALA A 68 -0.01 6.14 1.29
N ARG A 69 -1.00 5.41 0.73
CA ARG A 69 -2.41 5.76 0.91
C ARG A 69 -2.86 5.60 2.35
N ALA A 70 -2.42 4.54 3.03
CA ALA A 70 -2.67 4.34 4.46
C ALA A 70 -2.08 5.49 5.31
N LYS A 71 -0.85 5.92 5.04
CA LYS A 71 -0.22 7.06 5.71
C LYS A 71 -1.04 8.34 5.52
N GLN A 72 -1.43 8.65 4.29
CA GLN A 72 -2.27 9.82 4.01
C GLN A 72 -3.60 9.74 4.75
N TRP A 73 -4.25 8.58 4.72
CA TRP A 73 -5.52 8.36 5.40
C TRP A 73 -5.38 8.53 6.93
N ILE A 74 -4.32 8.01 7.56
CA ILE A 74 -4.05 8.21 9.00
C ILE A 74 -3.92 9.70 9.33
N VAL A 75 -3.20 10.47 8.51
CA VAL A 75 -3.05 11.92 8.67
C VAL A 75 -4.41 12.62 8.64
N ASP A 76 -5.28 12.23 7.72
CA ASP A 76 -6.61 12.80 7.57
C ASP A 76 -7.54 12.40 8.73
N GLN A 77 -7.49 11.13 9.16
CA GLN A 77 -8.21 10.67 10.36
C GLN A 77 -7.74 11.39 11.63
N ARG A 78 -6.43 11.64 11.79
CA ARG A 78 -5.91 12.42 12.91
C ARG A 78 -6.47 13.85 12.96
N LYS A 79 -6.61 14.49 11.80
CA LYS A 79 -7.26 15.81 11.70
C LYS A 79 -8.73 15.73 12.09
N SER A 80 -9.44 14.71 11.65
CA SER A 80 -10.85 14.45 11.99
C SER A 80 -11.03 14.13 13.46
N ALA A 81 -10.19 13.26 14.04
CA ALA A 81 -10.26 12.83 15.43
C ALA A 81 -10.07 14.00 16.41
N ARG A 82 -9.24 14.98 16.07
CA ARG A 82 -9.09 16.22 16.88
C ARG A 82 -10.40 17.01 17.02
N LYS A 83 -11.30 16.90 16.05
CA LYS A 83 -12.59 17.58 16.04
C LYS A 83 -13.70 16.74 16.65
N THR A 84 -13.67 15.43 16.45
CA THR A 84 -14.77 14.50 16.78
C THR A 84 -14.52 13.64 18.01
N GLY A 85 -13.26 13.52 18.45
CA GLY A 85 -12.85 12.61 19.52
C GLY A 85 -12.90 11.11 19.13
N LYS A 86 -13.30 10.77 17.90
CA LYS A 86 -13.48 9.38 17.49
C LYS A 86 -12.15 8.74 17.09
N PRO A 87 -11.86 7.51 17.56
CA PRO A 87 -10.72 6.74 17.10
C PRO A 87 -10.92 6.25 15.67
N PHE A 88 -9.86 5.72 15.06
CA PHE A 88 -9.93 5.03 13.78
C PHE A 88 -9.57 3.54 13.93
N PHE A 89 -10.02 2.74 12.99
CA PHE A 89 -9.58 1.37 12.76
C PHE A 89 -9.07 1.27 11.31
N LEU A 90 -7.86 0.76 11.13
CA LEU A 90 -7.25 0.52 9.82
C LEU A 90 -6.93 -0.96 9.68
N TYR A 91 -7.47 -1.59 8.63
CA TYR A 91 -7.05 -2.90 8.16
C TYR A 91 -6.21 -2.71 6.89
N LEU A 92 -4.90 -2.97 6.99
CA LEU A 92 -3.95 -2.81 5.90
C LEU A 92 -3.43 -4.17 5.48
N ALA A 93 -3.95 -4.70 4.37
CA ALA A 93 -3.53 -5.97 3.80
C ALA A 93 -2.56 -5.72 2.64
N PHE A 94 -1.32 -6.16 2.79
CA PHE A 94 -0.33 -6.11 1.73
C PHE A 94 -0.42 -7.34 0.84
N PRO A 95 -0.33 -7.21 -0.50
CA PRO A 95 -0.23 -8.35 -1.39
C PRO A 95 1.14 -9.03 -1.32
N ALA A 96 2.21 -8.30 -0.99
CA ALA A 96 3.54 -8.87 -0.76
C ALA A 96 3.58 -9.65 0.56
N PRO A 97 4.27 -10.80 0.63
CA PRO A 97 5.14 -11.40 -0.39
C PRO A 97 4.50 -12.56 -1.18
N HIS A 98 3.21 -12.45 -1.54
CA HIS A 98 2.51 -13.48 -2.30
C HIS A 98 3.26 -13.88 -3.59
N GLY A 99 3.11 -15.11 -4.03
CA GLY A 99 3.64 -15.67 -5.26
C GLY A 99 3.35 -14.82 -6.50
N ASN A 100 4.07 -15.02 -7.59
CA ASN A 100 4.50 -14.04 -8.56
C ASN A 100 5.45 -13.05 -7.88
N LEU A 101 6.65 -13.51 -7.54
CA LEU A 101 7.65 -12.76 -6.79
C LEU A 101 8.13 -11.51 -7.53
N VAL A 102 7.24 -10.55 -7.63
CA VAL A 102 7.42 -9.26 -8.33
C VAL A 102 7.92 -8.22 -7.35
N VAL A 103 9.09 -7.67 -7.61
CA VAL A 103 9.77 -6.69 -6.76
C VAL A 103 9.57 -5.25 -7.24
N PRO A 104 9.78 -4.22 -6.38
CA PRO A 104 9.74 -2.84 -6.83
C PRO A 104 10.86 -2.51 -7.83
N GLY A 105 10.76 -1.36 -8.52
CA GLY A 105 11.78 -0.88 -9.46
C GLY A 105 12.84 0.02 -8.80
N VAL A 106 12.64 0.44 -7.55
CA VAL A 106 13.52 1.36 -6.82
C VAL A 106 13.65 0.98 -5.35
N PRO A 107 14.72 1.40 -4.66
CA PRO A 107 14.85 1.24 -3.22
C PRO A 107 13.70 1.93 -2.47
N TYR A 108 13.47 1.53 -1.22
CA TYR A 108 12.56 2.24 -0.33
C TYR A 108 13.07 3.67 -0.12
N PRO A 109 12.19 4.70 -0.17
CA PRO A 109 12.61 6.08 0.06
C PRO A 109 13.16 6.27 1.47
N SER A 110 14.22 7.06 1.59
CA SER A 110 14.87 7.33 2.87
C SER A 110 13.94 8.02 3.88
N GLY A 111 14.23 7.84 5.15
CA GLY A 111 13.48 8.44 6.24
C GLY A 111 12.23 7.65 6.61
N GLY A 112 11.11 8.34 6.78
CA GLY A 112 9.81 7.78 7.19
C GLY A 112 8.95 8.83 7.87
N GLY A 113 7.74 8.44 8.26
CA GLY A 113 6.80 9.31 8.97
C GLY A 113 6.21 10.42 8.09
N LEU A 114 5.98 11.58 8.67
CA LEU A 114 5.27 12.69 7.97
C LEU A 114 6.03 13.24 6.76
N LYS A 115 7.37 13.21 6.77
CA LYS A 115 8.19 13.91 5.78
C LYS A 115 9.11 13.03 4.96
N GLY A 116 9.22 11.76 5.32
CA GLY A 116 10.09 10.79 4.64
C GLY A 116 9.38 9.50 4.30
N GLY A 117 10.13 8.54 3.75
CA GLY A 117 9.57 7.26 3.33
C GLY A 117 8.58 7.38 2.17
N LEU A 118 7.60 6.50 2.14
CA LEU A 118 6.54 6.56 1.14
C LEU A 118 5.63 7.76 1.40
N GLN A 119 5.32 8.50 0.34
CA GLN A 119 4.44 9.66 0.40
C GLN A 119 3.34 9.56 -0.65
N TRP A 120 2.11 9.88 -0.26
CA TRP A 120 1.04 10.12 -1.21
C TRP A 120 1.29 11.48 -1.87
N VAL A 121 1.44 11.50 -3.17
CA VAL A 121 1.81 12.69 -3.93
C VAL A 121 0.90 12.90 -5.13
N LYS A 122 0.87 14.12 -5.63
CA LYS A 122 0.15 14.48 -6.85
C LYS A 122 1.14 15.00 -7.89
N LYS A 123 1.05 14.48 -9.11
CA LYS A 123 1.82 14.94 -10.26
C LYS A 123 0.95 14.88 -11.51
N GLU A 124 0.88 15.97 -12.25
CA GLU A 124 0.17 16.04 -13.53
C GLU A 124 -1.29 15.56 -13.47
N GLY A 125 -1.99 15.86 -12.38
CA GLY A 125 -3.38 15.45 -12.19
C GLY A 125 -3.56 14.03 -11.62
N THR A 126 -2.49 13.24 -11.54
CA THR A 126 -2.51 11.88 -11.00
C THR A 126 -2.05 11.88 -9.55
N GLU A 127 -2.83 11.27 -8.66
CA GLU A 127 -2.45 11.04 -7.27
C GLU A 127 -1.92 9.63 -7.10
N SER A 128 -0.74 9.47 -6.50
CA SER A 128 -0.08 8.18 -6.31
C SER A 128 1.07 8.27 -5.29
N VAL A 129 1.84 7.21 -5.18
CA VAL A 129 3.03 7.14 -4.32
C VAL A 129 4.26 7.74 -5.00
N ASN A 130 5.13 8.37 -4.21
CA ASN A 130 6.34 9.05 -4.71
C ASN A 130 7.27 8.13 -5.52
N THR A 131 7.36 6.84 -5.21
CA THR A 131 8.18 5.88 -5.98
C THR A 131 7.69 5.66 -7.41
N ALA A 132 6.39 5.85 -7.67
CA ALA A 132 5.81 5.72 -9.01
C ALA A 132 6.24 6.84 -9.97
N PHE A 133 6.70 7.97 -9.44
CA PHE A 133 7.17 9.11 -10.22
C PHE A 133 8.70 9.14 -10.37
N ASP A 134 9.39 8.13 -9.89
CA ASP A 134 10.82 7.97 -10.09
C ASP A 134 11.09 7.40 -11.50
N ALA A 135 11.86 8.13 -12.31
CA ALA A 135 12.21 7.68 -13.66
C ALA A 135 12.95 6.33 -13.69
N ARG A 136 13.63 5.96 -12.59
CA ARG A 136 14.25 4.64 -12.46
C ARG A 136 13.20 3.55 -12.25
N ALA A 137 12.10 3.84 -11.54
CA ALA A 137 11.01 2.88 -11.35
C ALA A 137 10.34 2.55 -12.68
N GLU A 138 10.08 3.56 -13.52
CA GLU A 138 9.52 3.38 -14.86
C GLU A 138 10.40 2.49 -15.74
N LYS A 139 11.71 2.73 -15.72
CA LYS A 139 12.68 1.96 -16.51
C LYS A 139 12.97 0.57 -15.95
N ASN A 140 12.95 0.42 -14.62
CA ASN A 140 13.43 -0.76 -13.91
C ASN A 140 12.32 -1.49 -13.13
N LYS A 141 11.07 -1.36 -13.55
CA LYS A 141 9.95 -2.09 -12.96
C LYS A 141 10.31 -3.57 -12.77
N ASP A 142 10.04 -4.12 -11.58
CA ASP A 142 10.31 -5.52 -11.22
C ASP A 142 11.80 -5.94 -11.26
N THR A 143 12.71 -5.04 -10.94
CA THR A 143 14.15 -5.36 -11.01
C THR A 143 14.95 -5.10 -9.73
N TYR A 144 14.40 -4.37 -8.78
CA TYR A 144 15.14 -3.99 -7.59
C TYR A 144 15.28 -5.17 -6.62
N ILE A 145 16.51 -5.55 -6.32
CA ILE A 145 16.86 -6.49 -5.24
C ILE A 145 17.54 -5.68 -4.13
N HIS A 146 17.04 -5.84 -2.90
CA HIS A 146 17.67 -5.17 -1.75
C HIS A 146 19.12 -5.65 -1.59
N PRO A 147 20.10 -4.74 -1.38
CA PRO A 147 21.51 -5.12 -1.32
C PRO A 147 21.83 -6.21 -0.30
N ASP A 148 21.23 -6.17 0.89
CA ASP A 148 21.41 -7.19 1.93
C ASP A 148 20.94 -8.59 1.50
N ASN A 149 20.06 -8.66 0.51
CA ASN A 149 19.51 -9.90 -0.02
C ASN A 149 20.34 -10.50 -1.16
N SER A 150 21.35 -9.80 -1.63
CA SER A 150 22.26 -10.28 -2.67
C SER A 150 22.98 -11.57 -2.29
N ARG A 151 23.15 -11.84 -0.98
CA ARG A 151 23.78 -13.05 -0.41
C ARG A 151 22.93 -14.32 -0.53
N PHE A 152 21.64 -14.22 -0.79
CA PHE A 152 20.80 -15.40 -0.95
C PHE A 152 21.17 -16.20 -2.22
N PRO A 153 21.03 -17.54 -2.18
CA PRO A 153 21.67 -18.41 -3.18
C PRO A 153 21.02 -18.32 -4.57
N ASN A 154 19.76 -17.96 -4.66
CA ASN A 154 19.01 -17.96 -5.92
C ASN A 154 18.10 -16.74 -6.05
N ASP A 155 17.58 -16.53 -7.25
CA ASP A 155 16.74 -15.37 -7.57
C ASP A 155 15.41 -15.40 -6.80
N VAL A 156 14.79 -16.56 -6.63
CA VAL A 156 13.54 -16.74 -5.87
C VAL A 156 13.70 -16.22 -4.44
N ALA A 157 14.72 -16.68 -3.72
CA ALA A 157 15.00 -16.24 -2.36
C ALA A 157 15.34 -14.76 -2.27
N LYS A 158 16.08 -14.21 -3.25
CA LYS A 158 16.40 -12.76 -3.31
C LYS A 158 15.16 -11.91 -3.50
N ARG A 159 14.27 -12.32 -4.40
CA ARG A 159 13.02 -11.60 -4.67
C ARG A 159 12.06 -11.69 -3.49
N HIS A 160 11.82 -12.89 -2.97
CA HIS A 160 10.94 -13.11 -1.82
C HIS A 160 11.40 -12.29 -0.60
N SER A 161 12.68 -12.37 -0.24
CA SER A 161 13.21 -11.58 0.88
C SER A 161 13.20 -10.08 0.63
N THR A 162 13.32 -9.62 -0.62
CA THR A 162 13.16 -8.21 -0.98
C THR A 162 11.72 -7.73 -0.79
N MET A 163 10.74 -8.56 -1.13
CA MET A 163 9.33 -8.25 -0.90
C MET A 163 9.00 -8.18 0.61
N ILE A 164 9.50 -9.12 1.41
CA ILE A 164 9.36 -9.09 2.87
C ILE A 164 10.00 -7.83 3.44
N ARG A 165 11.21 -7.49 3.02
CA ARG A 165 11.90 -6.27 3.46
C ARG A 165 11.09 -5.01 3.10
N ARG A 166 10.44 -5.00 1.93
CA ARG A 166 9.60 -3.87 1.53
C ARG A 166 8.40 -3.67 2.47
N VAL A 167 7.79 -4.77 2.94
CA VAL A 167 6.72 -4.72 3.94
C VAL A 167 7.25 -4.24 5.29
N ASP A 168 8.41 -4.73 5.72
CA ASP A 168 9.06 -4.31 6.97
C ASP A 168 9.36 -2.80 6.97
N ASP A 169 9.95 -2.30 5.89
CA ASP A 169 10.22 -0.87 5.71
C ASP A 169 8.91 -0.03 5.75
N ALA A 170 7.82 -0.53 5.14
CA ALA A 170 6.53 0.14 5.16
C ALA A 170 5.91 0.17 6.57
N VAL A 171 6.03 -0.91 7.34
CA VAL A 171 5.59 -0.97 8.74
C VAL A 171 6.40 0.00 9.60
N ALA A 172 7.71 0.02 9.44
CA ALA A 172 8.58 0.96 10.17
C ALA A 172 8.24 2.43 9.85
N ASP A 173 7.93 2.72 8.60
CA ASP A 173 7.49 4.04 8.14
C ASP A 173 6.15 4.46 8.79
N LEU A 174 5.18 3.55 8.85
CA LEU A 174 3.89 3.78 9.53
C LEU A 174 4.06 4.01 11.04
N ILE A 175 4.90 3.23 11.71
CA ILE A 175 5.21 3.42 13.14
C ILE A 175 5.83 4.80 13.38
N ARG A 176 6.76 5.22 12.51
CA ARG A 176 7.34 6.56 12.58
C ARG A 176 6.29 7.65 12.37
N LEU A 177 5.35 7.45 11.44
CA LEU A 177 4.23 8.37 11.25
C LEU A 177 3.39 8.53 12.52
N LEU A 178 3.05 7.44 13.20
CA LEU A 178 2.27 7.50 14.45
C LEU A 178 3.00 8.31 15.52
N LYS A 179 4.34 8.14 15.63
CA LYS A 179 5.20 8.93 16.54
C LYS A 179 5.19 10.42 16.17
N ASP A 180 5.37 10.74 14.89
CA ASP A 180 5.33 12.13 14.41
C ASP A 180 3.99 12.82 14.69
N LEU A 181 2.91 12.04 14.62
CA LEU A 181 1.55 12.49 14.94
C LEU A 181 1.24 12.52 16.44
N LYS A 182 2.14 11.98 17.28
CA LYS A 182 1.97 11.84 18.75
C LYS A 182 0.69 11.07 19.09
N ILE A 183 0.53 9.91 18.50
CA ILE A 183 -0.59 8.97 18.72
C ILE A 183 -0.13 7.52 18.90
N ASP A 184 1.16 7.27 18.87
CA ASP A 184 1.74 5.94 19.04
C ASP A 184 1.42 5.32 20.41
N ASP A 185 1.44 6.10 21.48
CA ASP A 185 1.09 5.65 22.84
C ASP A 185 -0.39 5.26 23.01
N ASN A 186 -1.24 5.67 22.07
CA ASN A 186 -2.69 5.39 22.07
C ASN A 186 -3.14 4.65 20.80
N THR A 187 -2.24 3.90 20.18
CA THR A 187 -2.54 3.10 18.98
C THR A 187 -2.04 1.67 19.19
N MET A 188 -2.95 0.72 19.17
CA MET A 188 -2.61 -0.70 19.12
C MET A 188 -2.25 -1.10 17.70
N ILE A 189 -1.11 -1.73 17.51
CA ILE A 189 -0.64 -2.29 16.24
C ILE A 189 -0.66 -3.82 16.35
N VAL A 190 -1.34 -4.47 15.43
CA VAL A 190 -1.34 -5.93 15.29
C VAL A 190 -0.73 -6.28 13.95
N PHE A 191 0.30 -7.10 13.93
CA PHE A 191 0.93 -7.62 12.73
C PHE A 191 0.74 -9.14 12.68
N THR A 192 0.25 -9.65 11.56
CA THR A 192 -0.01 -11.08 11.38
C THR A 192 0.14 -11.47 9.91
N SER A 193 0.42 -12.74 9.67
CA SER A 193 0.27 -13.38 8.36
C SER A 193 -1.14 -13.96 8.24
N ASP A 194 -1.64 -14.12 7.02
CA ASP A 194 -2.92 -14.75 6.72
C ASP A 194 -2.84 -16.28 6.76
N ASN A 195 -1.78 -16.89 6.23
CA ASN A 195 -1.67 -18.34 6.07
C ASN A 195 -0.25 -18.93 6.25
N GLY A 196 0.74 -18.11 6.61
CA GLY A 196 2.12 -18.56 6.79
C GLY A 196 2.90 -18.74 5.46
N PRO A 197 4.12 -19.32 5.52
CA PRO A 197 5.02 -19.38 4.38
C PRO A 197 4.54 -20.37 3.30
N HIS A 198 4.82 -20.01 2.05
CA HIS A 198 4.69 -20.88 0.88
C HIS A 198 6.03 -21.60 0.57
N ASN A 199 6.02 -22.59 -0.34
CA ASN A 199 7.22 -23.36 -0.74
C ASN A 199 8.34 -22.53 -1.39
N GLU A 200 8.09 -21.28 -1.70
CA GLU A 200 9.02 -20.32 -2.30
C GLU A 200 9.85 -19.55 -1.26
N GLY A 201 9.48 -19.63 0.02
CA GLY A 201 10.14 -18.93 1.12
C GLY A 201 11.03 -19.79 1.98
#